data_b787dc2425aac5df5420d5588bddf457
#
_entry.id   b787dc2425aac5df5420d5588bddf457
#
_cell.length_a   1.000
_cell.length_b   1.000
_cell.length_c   1.000
_cell.angle_alpha   90.00
_cell.angle_beta   90.00
_cell.angle_gamma   90.00
#
_symmetry.space_group_name_H-M   'P 1'
#
loop_
_entity.id
_entity.type
_entity.pdbx_description
1 polymer ?
#
loop_
_entity_poly.entity_id
_entity_poly.type
_entity_poly.pdbx_seq_one_letter_code
_entity_poly.pdbx_strand_id
1 'polypeptide(L)'
;MARTVLVTGGNRGIGLAIAQAFAKQGDRVAVTHRSGNPPADLFGVRCDVTDADQVDAAFSAVEAEFGPVEVLVANAGITKDTLLMRMSEEQFTDVLDTNLTGAFRCAKRAATKMVRGRWGRMIFISSVVGLSGGAGQVNYAASKAGLVGVARSITRELGTRNITANVVAPGFIDTDMTAVLGDDRKAEIIKSIPAGRMAAADEVAGVVTWLASDAAGYISGAVIPVDGGLGLGH
;
A
#
# COMPACT_ATOMS: atom_id res chain seq x y z
N MET A 1 0.84 23.50 -4.18
CA MET A 1 -0.25 23.49 -3.16
C MET A 1 -0.14 22.20 -2.38
N ALA A 2 -0.50 22.21 -1.09
CA ALA A 2 -0.54 20.99 -0.27
C ALA A 2 -1.66 20.06 -0.77
N ARG A 3 -1.33 18.81 -1.11
CA ARG A 3 -2.28 17.80 -1.57
C ARG A 3 -2.93 17.10 -0.40
N THR A 4 -4.13 16.57 -0.60
CA THR A 4 -4.78 15.69 0.37
C THR A 4 -4.37 14.24 0.11
N VAL A 5 -3.65 13.65 1.04
CA VAL A 5 -3.11 12.29 0.98
C VAL A 5 -3.83 11.39 1.97
N LEU A 6 -4.29 10.24 1.52
CA LEU A 6 -4.84 9.20 2.39
C LEU A 6 -3.99 7.93 2.31
N VAL A 7 -3.48 7.49 3.46
CA VAL A 7 -2.72 6.24 3.59
C VAL A 7 -3.53 5.24 4.42
N THR A 8 -3.95 4.14 3.81
CA THR A 8 -4.67 3.09 4.55
C THR A 8 -3.70 2.24 5.37
N GLY A 9 -4.07 1.94 6.62
CA GLY A 9 -3.16 1.23 7.54
C GLY A 9 -1.89 2.03 7.86
N GLY A 10 -2.02 3.38 7.96
CA GLY A 10 -0.90 4.31 8.11
C GLY A 10 -0.45 4.56 9.55
N ASN A 11 -0.92 3.79 10.52
CA ASN A 11 -0.59 4.00 11.94
C ASN A 11 0.67 3.25 12.42
N ARG A 12 1.31 2.45 11.56
CA ARG A 12 2.55 1.71 11.85
C ARG A 12 3.31 1.30 10.59
N GLY A 13 4.55 0.83 10.78
CA GLY A 13 5.37 0.22 9.74
C GLY A 13 5.54 1.08 8.48
N ILE A 14 5.47 0.44 7.31
CA ILE A 14 5.63 1.10 6.00
C ILE A 14 4.60 2.21 5.81
N GLY A 15 3.34 1.96 6.17
CA GLY A 15 2.27 2.96 6.04
C GLY A 15 2.53 4.23 6.83
N LEU A 16 3.05 4.10 8.05
CA LEU A 16 3.44 5.24 8.89
C LEU A 16 4.60 6.03 8.28
N ALA A 17 5.65 5.35 7.84
CA ALA A 17 6.79 6.01 7.19
C ALA A 17 6.37 6.78 5.94
N ILE A 18 5.47 6.19 5.12
CA ILE A 18 4.90 6.87 3.96
C ILE A 18 4.11 8.12 4.38
N ALA A 19 3.22 8.01 5.38
CA ALA A 19 2.42 9.13 5.85
C ALA A 19 3.30 10.28 6.38
N GLN A 20 4.32 9.96 7.18
CA GLN A 20 5.28 10.93 7.69
C GLN A 20 6.11 11.57 6.58
N ALA A 21 6.50 10.82 5.54
CA ALA A 21 7.23 11.36 4.41
C ALA A 21 6.40 12.39 3.62
N PHE A 22 5.11 12.14 3.39
CA PHE A 22 4.21 13.13 2.78
C PHE A 22 4.02 14.37 3.67
N ALA A 23 3.83 14.18 4.99
CA ALA A 23 3.68 15.28 5.93
C ALA A 23 4.93 16.17 5.95
N LYS A 24 6.13 15.59 5.93
CA LYS A 24 7.40 16.32 5.82
C LYS A 24 7.51 17.15 4.52
N GLN A 25 6.82 16.74 3.45
CA GLN A 25 6.76 17.49 2.18
C GLN A 25 5.70 18.62 2.22
N GLY A 26 4.94 18.75 3.30
CA GLY A 26 3.91 19.78 3.48
C GLY A 26 2.53 19.37 2.95
N ASP A 27 2.31 18.10 2.63
CA ASP A 27 0.98 17.59 2.27
C ASP A 27 0.07 17.45 3.51
N ARG A 28 -1.25 17.52 3.30
CA ARG A 28 -2.27 17.25 4.32
C ARG A 28 -2.53 15.75 4.35
N VAL A 29 -2.10 15.09 5.41
CA VAL A 29 -2.06 13.64 5.46
C VAL A 29 -3.07 13.09 6.45
N ALA A 30 -3.91 12.19 5.96
CA ALA A 30 -4.77 11.35 6.78
C ALA A 30 -4.31 9.89 6.72
N VAL A 31 -4.49 9.18 7.82
CA VAL A 31 -4.24 7.75 7.92
C VAL A 31 -5.49 7.01 8.37
N THR A 32 -5.74 5.81 7.82
CA THR A 32 -6.71 4.93 8.44
C THR A 32 -6.04 3.87 9.32
N HIS A 33 -6.77 3.43 10.33
CA HIS A 33 -6.35 2.33 11.20
C HIS A 33 -7.56 1.51 11.67
N ARG A 34 -7.40 0.20 11.79
CA ARG A 34 -8.44 -0.67 12.35
C ARG A 34 -8.35 -0.75 13.86
N SER A 35 -7.14 -0.80 14.37
CA SER A 35 -6.80 -0.93 15.79
C SER A 35 -5.61 -0.03 16.14
N GLY A 36 -5.37 0.17 17.43
CA GLY A 36 -4.34 1.08 17.92
C GLY A 36 -4.76 2.55 17.75
N ASN A 37 -3.85 3.45 18.06
CA ASN A 37 -4.04 4.88 17.92
C ASN A 37 -3.30 5.40 16.69
N PRO A 38 -3.84 6.42 16.00
CA PRO A 38 -3.08 7.12 14.98
C PRO A 38 -1.92 7.90 15.64
N PRO A 39 -0.86 8.22 14.89
CA PRO A 39 0.15 9.16 15.33
C PRO A 39 -0.49 10.51 15.71
N ALA A 40 0.02 11.15 16.77
CA ALA A 40 -0.58 12.39 17.30
C ALA A 40 -0.48 13.58 16.33
N ASP A 41 0.46 13.53 15.39
CA ASP A 41 0.75 14.54 14.38
C ASP A 41 0.04 14.31 13.05
N LEU A 42 -0.79 13.25 12.94
CA LEU A 42 -1.52 12.90 11.73
C LEU A 42 -3.01 12.80 12.00
N PHE A 43 -3.82 13.17 11.01
CA PHE A 43 -5.27 12.98 11.07
C PHE A 43 -5.63 11.50 10.92
N GLY A 44 -6.03 10.87 12.02
CA GLY A 44 -6.35 9.46 12.05
C GLY A 44 -7.83 9.17 12.01
N VAL A 45 -8.26 8.25 11.14
CA VAL A 45 -9.64 7.79 11.04
C VAL A 45 -9.71 6.27 11.24
N ARG A 46 -10.58 5.83 12.14
CA ARG A 46 -10.82 4.39 12.30
C ARG A 46 -11.60 3.86 11.09
N CYS A 47 -11.06 2.81 10.46
CA CYS A 47 -11.67 2.20 9.29
C CYS A 47 -11.17 0.76 9.12
N ASP A 48 -12.09 -0.18 8.98
CA ASP A 48 -11.82 -1.50 8.43
C ASP A 48 -12.08 -1.45 6.92
N VAL A 49 -11.06 -1.72 6.11
CA VAL A 49 -11.17 -1.67 4.65
C VAL A 49 -12.02 -2.81 4.05
N THR A 50 -12.37 -3.81 4.86
CA THR A 50 -13.30 -4.88 4.48
C THR A 50 -14.77 -4.43 4.51
N ASP A 51 -15.05 -3.31 5.17
CA ASP A 51 -16.38 -2.72 5.33
C ASP A 51 -16.51 -1.49 4.41
N ALA A 52 -17.42 -1.56 3.44
CA ALA A 52 -17.62 -0.51 2.44
C ALA A 52 -18.16 0.80 3.06
N ASP A 53 -19.02 0.70 4.09
CA ASP A 53 -19.60 1.86 4.75
C ASP A 53 -18.55 2.59 5.60
N GLN A 54 -17.66 1.84 6.28
CA GLN A 54 -16.53 2.43 6.99
C GLN A 54 -15.54 3.11 6.04
N VAL A 55 -15.30 2.53 4.87
CA VAL A 55 -14.46 3.17 3.84
C VAL A 55 -15.09 4.48 3.39
N ASP A 56 -16.38 4.52 3.07
CA ASP A 56 -17.05 5.76 2.66
C ASP A 56 -17.05 6.82 3.77
N ALA A 57 -17.32 6.42 5.00
CA ALA A 57 -17.28 7.29 6.17
C ALA A 57 -15.87 7.87 6.40
N ALA A 58 -14.82 7.05 6.25
CA ALA A 58 -13.45 7.50 6.41
C ALA A 58 -13.05 8.52 5.34
N PHE A 59 -13.37 8.27 4.07
CA PHE A 59 -13.15 9.24 3.01
C PHE A 59 -13.93 10.54 3.26
N SER A 60 -15.20 10.45 3.69
CA SER A 60 -16.03 11.62 3.98
C SER A 60 -15.42 12.47 5.11
N ALA A 61 -14.89 11.83 6.16
CA ALA A 61 -14.23 12.56 7.26
C ALA A 61 -12.95 13.26 6.78
N VAL A 62 -12.12 12.59 5.97
CA VAL A 62 -10.91 13.18 5.39
C VAL A 62 -11.24 14.33 4.45
N GLU A 63 -12.27 14.16 3.61
CA GLU A 63 -12.71 15.18 2.66
C GLU A 63 -13.32 16.41 3.34
N ALA A 64 -13.95 16.23 4.49
CA ALA A 64 -14.48 17.34 5.31
C ALA A 64 -13.35 18.16 5.95
N GLU A 65 -12.27 17.51 6.37
CA GLU A 65 -11.13 18.15 7.03
C GLU A 65 -10.18 18.82 6.02
N PHE A 66 -9.83 18.10 4.93
CA PHE A 66 -8.74 18.48 4.04
C PHE A 66 -9.16 18.77 2.60
N GLY A 67 -10.40 18.47 2.24
CA GLY A 67 -10.86 18.45 0.85
C GLY A 67 -10.62 17.12 0.14
N PRO A 68 -10.94 17.04 -1.15
CA PRO A 68 -10.89 15.80 -1.92
C PRO A 68 -9.55 15.05 -1.81
N VAL A 69 -9.60 13.72 -1.65
CA VAL A 69 -8.39 12.90 -1.66
C VAL A 69 -7.79 12.91 -3.06
N GLU A 70 -6.58 13.43 -3.17
CA GLU A 70 -5.80 13.58 -4.39
C GLU A 70 -4.75 12.47 -4.57
N VAL A 71 -4.21 11.98 -3.44
CA VAL A 71 -3.26 10.86 -3.42
C VAL A 71 -3.82 9.76 -2.51
N LEU A 72 -3.98 8.56 -3.06
CA LEU A 72 -4.35 7.37 -2.31
C LEU A 72 -3.16 6.43 -2.24
N VAL A 73 -2.76 6.04 -1.03
CA VAL A 73 -1.84 4.93 -0.79
C VAL A 73 -2.61 3.77 -0.16
N ALA A 74 -2.91 2.74 -0.95
CA ALA A 74 -3.57 1.53 -0.50
C ALA A 74 -2.53 0.57 0.09
N ASN A 75 -2.28 0.72 1.41
CA ASN A 75 -1.26 -0.02 2.14
C ASN A 75 -1.85 -1.03 3.13
N ALA A 76 -3.08 -0.84 3.62
CA ALA A 76 -3.69 -1.76 4.58
C ALA A 76 -3.61 -3.22 4.11
N GLY A 77 -3.18 -4.11 5.00
CA GLY A 77 -3.03 -5.52 4.67
C GLY A 77 -2.75 -6.38 5.89
N ILE A 78 -3.02 -7.67 5.72
CA ILE A 78 -2.78 -8.72 6.71
C ILE A 78 -2.08 -9.91 6.05
N THR A 79 -1.46 -10.77 6.88
CA THR A 79 -1.00 -12.10 6.50
C THR A 79 -1.70 -13.15 7.37
N LYS A 80 -1.96 -14.31 6.80
CA LYS A 80 -2.41 -15.53 7.51
C LYS A 80 -1.67 -16.70 6.87
N ASP A 81 -0.37 -16.79 7.21
CA ASP A 81 0.56 -17.72 6.58
C ASP A 81 0.32 -19.14 7.08
N THR A 82 0.11 -20.06 6.13
CA THR A 82 0.00 -21.51 6.40
C THR A 82 0.20 -22.28 5.09
N LEU A 83 0.73 -23.51 5.19
CA LEU A 83 0.95 -24.35 4.01
C LEU A 83 -0.37 -24.65 3.28
N LEU A 84 -0.32 -24.72 1.94
CA LEU A 84 -1.48 -24.89 1.06
C LEU A 84 -2.46 -25.97 1.56
N MET A 85 -1.96 -27.15 1.93
CA MET A 85 -2.82 -28.27 2.36
C MET A 85 -3.52 -28.05 3.71
N ARG A 86 -3.13 -27.01 4.46
CA ARG A 86 -3.71 -26.66 5.78
C ARG A 86 -4.45 -25.34 5.74
N MET A 87 -4.37 -24.59 4.65
CA MET A 87 -5.02 -23.30 4.51
C MET A 87 -6.52 -23.49 4.37
N SER A 88 -7.30 -22.87 5.26
CA SER A 88 -8.76 -22.86 5.14
C SER A 88 -9.22 -21.83 4.09
N GLU A 89 -10.41 -22.02 3.53
CA GLU A 89 -11.03 -21.04 2.63
C GLU A 89 -11.23 -19.67 3.32
N GLU A 90 -11.54 -19.68 4.62
CA GLU A 90 -11.66 -18.46 5.40
C GLU A 90 -10.33 -17.72 5.50
N GLN A 91 -9.21 -18.41 5.77
CA GLN A 91 -7.89 -17.80 5.80
C GLN A 91 -7.49 -17.22 4.43
N PHE A 92 -7.91 -17.87 3.36
CA PHE A 92 -7.67 -17.39 2.00
C PHE A 92 -8.52 -16.15 1.71
N THR A 93 -9.82 -16.22 1.93
CA THR A 93 -10.76 -15.13 1.61
C THR A 93 -10.55 -13.89 2.46
N ASP A 94 -10.23 -14.02 3.75
CA ASP A 94 -9.96 -12.88 4.64
C ASP A 94 -8.77 -12.05 4.16
N VAL A 95 -7.70 -12.74 3.69
CA VAL A 95 -6.51 -12.04 3.17
C VAL A 95 -6.84 -11.36 1.85
N LEU A 96 -7.59 -12.00 0.96
CA LEU A 96 -8.03 -11.38 -0.30
C LEU A 96 -8.96 -10.20 -0.03
N ASP A 97 -9.92 -10.32 0.89
CA ASP A 97 -10.86 -9.24 1.16
C ASP A 97 -10.17 -8.02 1.73
N THR A 98 -9.23 -8.22 2.66
CA THR A 98 -8.47 -7.09 3.23
C THR A 98 -7.51 -6.47 2.21
N ASN A 99 -6.63 -7.30 1.60
CA ASN A 99 -5.48 -6.79 0.86
C ASN A 99 -5.84 -6.35 -0.57
N LEU A 100 -6.80 -7.02 -1.21
CA LEU A 100 -7.18 -6.78 -2.60
C LEU A 100 -8.51 -6.07 -2.70
N THR A 101 -9.58 -6.63 -2.14
CA THR A 101 -10.92 -6.03 -2.24
C THR A 101 -10.98 -4.71 -1.46
N GLY A 102 -10.33 -4.63 -0.30
CA GLY A 102 -10.22 -3.39 0.47
C GLY A 102 -9.49 -2.28 -0.29
N ALA A 103 -8.38 -2.62 -0.96
CA ALA A 103 -7.67 -1.68 -1.82
C ALA A 103 -8.54 -1.21 -3.01
N PHE A 104 -9.30 -2.12 -3.63
CA PHE A 104 -10.28 -1.79 -4.67
C PHE A 104 -11.38 -0.85 -4.14
N ARG A 105 -11.96 -1.11 -2.97
CA ARG A 105 -12.98 -0.23 -2.36
C ARG A 105 -12.45 1.19 -2.19
N CYS A 106 -11.24 1.34 -1.65
CA CYS A 106 -10.59 2.63 -1.47
C CYS A 106 -10.32 3.33 -2.81
N ALA A 107 -9.79 2.61 -3.80
CA ALA A 107 -9.52 3.15 -5.13
C ALA A 107 -10.81 3.63 -5.83
N LYS A 108 -11.89 2.82 -5.78
CA LYS A 108 -13.20 3.17 -6.32
C LYS A 108 -13.75 4.46 -5.68
N ARG A 109 -13.62 4.60 -4.36
CA ARG A 109 -14.10 5.79 -3.64
C ARG A 109 -13.29 7.03 -4.00
N ALA A 110 -11.95 6.93 -4.06
CA ALA A 110 -11.06 8.01 -4.47
C ALA A 110 -11.30 8.46 -5.92
N ALA A 111 -11.48 7.51 -6.84
CA ALA A 111 -11.62 7.75 -8.27
C ALA A 111 -12.69 8.80 -8.61
N THR A 112 -13.82 8.79 -7.91
CA THR A 112 -14.94 9.71 -8.18
C THR A 112 -14.53 11.19 -8.09
N LYS A 113 -13.74 11.55 -7.08
CA LYS A 113 -13.27 12.94 -6.90
C LYS A 113 -12.07 13.25 -7.79
N MET A 114 -11.13 12.29 -7.95
CA MET A 114 -9.98 12.43 -8.84
C MET A 114 -10.39 12.66 -10.30
N VAL A 115 -11.41 11.93 -10.79
CA VAL A 115 -11.95 12.12 -12.15
C VAL A 115 -12.54 13.52 -12.35
N ARG A 116 -13.27 14.04 -11.36
CA ARG A 116 -13.81 15.41 -11.39
C ARG A 116 -12.72 16.47 -11.35
N GLY A 117 -11.70 16.26 -10.49
CA GLY A 117 -10.55 17.15 -10.37
C GLY A 117 -9.54 17.05 -11.52
N ARG A 118 -9.67 16.03 -12.40
CA ARG A 118 -8.74 15.72 -13.50
C ARG A 118 -7.28 15.61 -13.04
N TRP A 119 -7.09 15.06 -11.86
CA TRP A 119 -5.79 14.76 -11.26
C TRP A 119 -5.94 13.70 -10.18
N GLY A 120 -4.99 12.79 -10.08
CA GLY A 120 -4.94 11.81 -9.00
C GLY A 120 -3.73 10.90 -9.09
N ARG A 121 -3.32 10.38 -7.93
CA ARG A 121 -2.24 9.40 -7.80
C ARG A 121 -2.72 8.26 -6.92
N MET A 122 -2.72 7.05 -7.46
CA MET A 122 -3.07 5.84 -6.72
C MET A 122 -1.83 4.94 -6.64
N ILE A 123 -1.42 4.59 -5.43
CA ILE A 123 -0.26 3.74 -5.19
C ILE A 123 -0.68 2.56 -4.33
N PHE A 124 -0.47 1.36 -4.85
CA PHE A 124 -0.83 0.11 -4.20
C PHE A 124 0.43 -0.53 -3.63
N ILE A 125 0.45 -0.80 -2.33
CA ILE A 125 1.58 -1.47 -1.68
C ILE A 125 1.38 -2.97 -1.80
N SER A 126 2.15 -3.56 -2.72
CA SER A 126 2.21 -5.00 -2.97
C SER A 126 3.31 -5.64 -2.10
N SER A 127 4.02 -6.59 -2.63
CA SER A 127 5.18 -7.28 -2.05
C SER A 127 5.94 -7.99 -3.15
N VAL A 128 7.24 -8.20 -2.95
CA VAL A 128 8.01 -9.13 -3.78
C VAL A 128 7.36 -10.52 -3.83
N VAL A 129 6.73 -10.96 -2.75
CA VAL A 129 5.97 -12.23 -2.69
C VAL A 129 4.79 -12.26 -3.66
N GLY A 130 4.18 -11.11 -3.96
CA GLY A 130 3.15 -11.00 -5.00
C GLY A 130 3.68 -11.23 -6.42
N LEU A 131 4.98 -11.14 -6.63
CA LEU A 131 5.64 -11.33 -7.92
C LEU A 131 6.28 -12.73 -8.03
N SER A 132 6.96 -13.19 -6.98
CA SER A 132 7.72 -14.45 -6.96
C SER A 132 6.99 -15.63 -6.30
N GLY A 133 5.90 -15.37 -5.57
CA GLY A 133 5.30 -16.36 -4.67
C GLY A 133 6.08 -16.54 -3.37
N GLY A 134 5.48 -17.28 -2.43
CA GLY A 134 6.11 -17.63 -1.15
C GLY A 134 5.48 -18.90 -0.57
N ALA A 135 6.30 -19.82 -0.08
CA ALA A 135 5.81 -21.02 0.58
C ALA A 135 4.98 -20.63 1.82
N GLY A 136 3.78 -21.19 1.94
CA GLY A 136 2.84 -20.87 3.02
C GLY A 136 2.07 -19.56 2.82
N GLN A 137 2.23 -18.86 1.69
CA GLN A 137 1.65 -17.55 1.46
C GLN A 137 0.77 -17.47 0.20
N VAL A 138 0.08 -18.54 -0.15
CA VAL A 138 -0.76 -18.59 -1.36
C VAL A 138 -1.82 -17.49 -1.37
N ASN A 139 -2.50 -17.25 -0.25
CA ASN A 139 -3.47 -16.17 -0.07
C ASN A 139 -2.82 -14.78 -0.20
N TYR A 140 -1.71 -14.57 0.50
CA TYR A 140 -0.98 -13.29 0.50
C TYR A 140 -0.41 -13.00 -0.90
N ALA A 141 0.28 -13.95 -1.52
CA ALA A 141 0.82 -13.84 -2.86
C ALA A 141 -0.28 -13.50 -3.89
N ALA A 142 -1.39 -14.25 -3.86
CA ALA A 142 -2.53 -14.00 -4.74
C ALA A 142 -3.11 -12.58 -4.56
N SER A 143 -3.30 -12.16 -3.30
CA SER A 143 -3.83 -10.82 -2.99
C SER A 143 -2.91 -9.70 -3.50
N LYS A 144 -1.60 -9.84 -3.31
CA LYS A 144 -0.60 -8.85 -3.72
C LYS A 144 -0.35 -8.84 -5.23
N ALA A 145 -0.40 -10.00 -5.89
CA ALA A 145 -0.37 -10.10 -7.35
C ALA A 145 -1.60 -9.45 -8.00
N GLY A 146 -2.79 -9.61 -7.43
CA GLY A 146 -4.03 -9.02 -7.92
C GLY A 146 -4.01 -7.51 -8.02
N LEU A 147 -3.24 -6.82 -7.16
CA LEU A 147 -3.09 -5.36 -7.19
C LEU A 147 -2.47 -4.86 -8.50
N VAL A 148 -1.66 -5.67 -9.17
CA VAL A 148 -1.09 -5.33 -10.48
C VAL A 148 -2.20 -5.21 -11.53
N GLY A 149 -3.14 -6.17 -11.55
CA GLY A 149 -4.32 -6.11 -12.42
C GLY A 149 -5.19 -4.88 -12.14
N VAL A 150 -5.43 -4.59 -10.86
CA VAL A 150 -6.19 -3.40 -10.43
C VAL A 150 -5.54 -2.12 -10.95
N ALA A 151 -4.24 -1.91 -10.68
CA ALA A 151 -3.52 -0.72 -11.10
C ALA A 151 -3.52 -0.54 -12.63
N ARG A 152 -3.27 -1.61 -13.39
CA ARG A 152 -3.25 -1.58 -14.86
C ARG A 152 -4.62 -1.29 -15.46
N SER A 153 -5.70 -1.81 -14.88
CA SER A 153 -7.07 -1.52 -15.32
C SER A 153 -7.42 -0.05 -15.06
N ILE A 154 -7.16 0.46 -13.85
CA ILE A 154 -7.36 1.88 -13.52
C ILE A 154 -6.58 2.80 -14.47
N THR A 155 -5.33 2.45 -14.77
CA THR A 155 -4.51 3.20 -15.74
C THR A 155 -5.19 3.32 -17.10
N ARG A 156 -5.76 2.24 -17.61
CA ARG A 156 -6.47 2.23 -18.91
C ARG A 156 -7.76 3.03 -18.88
N GLU A 157 -8.49 2.97 -17.78
CA GLU A 157 -9.79 3.65 -17.62
C GLU A 157 -9.63 5.15 -17.36
N LEU A 158 -8.66 5.54 -16.52
CA LEU A 158 -8.59 6.89 -15.94
C LEU A 158 -7.38 7.71 -16.42
N GLY A 159 -6.48 7.16 -17.23
CA GLY A 159 -5.27 7.85 -17.67
C GLY A 159 -5.53 9.17 -18.39
N THR A 160 -6.61 9.27 -19.19
CA THR A 160 -7.02 10.52 -19.87
C THR A 160 -7.46 11.63 -18.92
N ARG A 161 -7.63 11.31 -17.65
CA ARG A 161 -7.97 12.24 -16.55
C ARG A 161 -6.76 12.66 -15.72
N ASN A 162 -5.53 12.41 -16.21
CA ASN A 162 -4.30 12.67 -15.46
C ASN A 162 -4.24 11.93 -14.12
N ILE A 163 -4.80 10.71 -14.10
CA ILE A 163 -4.76 9.83 -12.94
C ILE A 163 -3.78 8.71 -13.25
N THR A 164 -2.77 8.53 -12.39
CA THR A 164 -1.85 7.40 -12.48
C THR A 164 -2.15 6.37 -11.39
N ALA A 165 -1.92 5.11 -11.70
CA ALA A 165 -2.07 4.00 -10.76
C ALA A 165 -0.86 3.07 -10.88
N ASN A 166 -0.07 2.96 -9.80
CA ASN A 166 1.15 2.19 -9.77
C ASN A 166 1.20 1.25 -8.57
N VAL A 167 2.02 0.23 -8.67
CA VAL A 167 2.28 -0.75 -7.62
C VAL A 167 3.72 -0.58 -7.13
N VAL A 168 3.90 -0.49 -5.82
CA VAL A 168 5.21 -0.62 -5.17
C VAL A 168 5.27 -1.99 -4.53
N ALA A 169 6.32 -2.76 -4.79
CA ALA A 169 6.51 -4.11 -4.30
C ALA A 169 7.74 -4.17 -3.37
N PRO A 170 7.56 -3.93 -2.05
CA PRO A 170 8.64 -4.04 -1.10
C PRO A 170 9.13 -5.47 -0.95
N GLY A 171 10.44 -5.63 -0.73
CA GLY A 171 11.06 -6.85 -0.23
C GLY A 171 10.95 -6.96 1.30
N PHE A 172 12.03 -7.39 1.94
CA PHE A 172 12.10 -7.41 3.41
C PHE A 172 12.46 -6.04 3.95
N ILE A 173 11.53 -5.47 4.70
CA ILE A 173 11.63 -4.14 5.31
C ILE A 173 11.72 -4.30 6.83
N ASP A 174 12.65 -3.60 7.45
CA ASP A 174 12.80 -3.59 8.92
C ASP A 174 11.63 -2.82 9.55
N THR A 175 10.71 -3.57 10.14
CA THR A 175 9.48 -3.08 10.79
C THR A 175 9.12 -4.02 11.94
N ASP A 176 8.12 -3.63 12.74
CA ASP A 176 7.59 -4.51 13.81
C ASP A 176 7.18 -5.89 13.30
N MET A 177 6.74 -6.00 12.04
CA MET A 177 6.34 -7.27 11.42
C MET A 177 7.54 -8.22 11.23
N THR A 178 8.72 -7.67 10.94
CA THR A 178 9.96 -8.45 10.77
C THR A 178 10.76 -8.54 12.07
N ALA A 179 10.49 -7.68 13.05
CA ALA A 179 11.16 -7.69 14.35
C ALA A 179 10.95 -9.01 15.12
N VAL A 180 9.80 -9.68 14.90
CA VAL A 180 9.46 -10.96 15.55
C VAL A 180 10.22 -12.15 14.96
N LEU A 181 10.95 -11.98 13.85
CA LEU A 181 11.79 -13.03 13.27
C LEU A 181 13.04 -13.24 14.13
N GLY A 182 13.37 -14.49 14.42
CA GLY A 182 14.61 -14.84 15.12
C GLY A 182 15.86 -14.47 14.29
N ASP A 183 17.00 -14.29 14.97
CA ASP A 183 18.24 -13.81 14.34
C ASP A 183 18.75 -14.74 13.23
N ASP A 184 18.65 -16.06 13.40
CA ASP A 184 19.02 -17.04 12.37
C ASP A 184 18.18 -16.84 11.10
N ARG A 185 16.87 -16.64 11.26
CA ARG A 185 15.97 -16.42 10.11
C ARG A 185 16.25 -15.10 9.42
N LYS A 186 16.54 -14.03 10.19
CA LYS A 186 16.98 -12.76 9.62
C LYS A 186 18.26 -12.90 8.82
N ALA A 187 19.25 -13.63 9.35
CA ALA A 187 20.50 -13.86 8.67
C ALA A 187 20.32 -14.65 7.35
N GLU A 188 19.43 -15.65 7.33
CA GLU A 188 19.09 -16.37 6.08
C GLU A 188 18.43 -15.44 5.05
N ILE A 189 17.48 -14.61 5.47
CA ILE A 189 16.82 -13.64 4.61
C ILE A 189 17.84 -12.67 4.01
N ILE A 190 18.70 -12.08 4.86
CA ILE A 190 19.72 -11.12 4.41
C ILE A 190 20.66 -11.75 3.37
N LYS A 191 21.03 -13.03 3.53
CA LYS A 191 21.86 -13.74 2.55
C LYS A 191 21.18 -13.88 1.18
N SER A 192 19.86 -13.91 1.14
CA SER A 192 19.09 -14.01 -0.11
C SER A 192 18.92 -12.67 -0.83
N ILE A 193 19.15 -11.55 -0.15
CA ILE A 193 19.00 -10.20 -0.71
C ILE A 193 20.34 -9.78 -1.34
N PRO A 194 20.40 -9.49 -2.66
CA PRO A 194 21.64 -9.04 -3.32
C PRO A 194 22.26 -7.80 -2.67
N ALA A 195 21.45 -6.86 -2.18
CA ALA A 195 21.92 -5.69 -1.45
C ALA A 195 22.53 -6.01 -0.07
N GLY A 196 22.47 -7.27 0.42
CA GLY A 196 23.08 -7.74 1.67
C GLY A 196 22.46 -7.16 2.95
N ARG A 197 21.28 -6.57 2.88
CA ARG A 197 20.55 -5.99 4.03
C ARG A 197 19.05 -5.92 3.81
N MET A 198 18.32 -5.80 4.87
CA MET A 198 16.93 -5.34 4.83
C MET A 198 16.89 -3.83 4.58
N ALA A 199 15.82 -3.34 3.97
CA ALA A 199 15.60 -1.90 3.78
C ALA A 199 14.89 -1.28 4.98
N ALA A 200 15.11 0.02 5.20
CA ALA A 200 14.30 0.82 6.11
C ALA A 200 12.95 1.18 5.45
N ALA A 201 11.91 1.39 6.26
CA ALA A 201 10.60 1.79 5.76
C ALA A 201 10.63 3.13 4.98
N ASP A 202 11.55 4.03 5.34
CA ASP A 202 11.77 5.30 4.65
C ASP A 202 12.24 5.13 3.20
N GLU A 203 12.92 4.04 2.86
CA GLU A 203 13.34 3.76 1.47
C GLU A 203 12.12 3.45 0.59
N VAL A 204 11.12 2.75 1.13
CA VAL A 204 9.83 2.55 0.45
C VAL A 204 9.07 3.87 0.35
N ALA A 205 9.03 4.65 1.44
CA ALA A 205 8.35 5.93 1.49
C ALA A 205 8.89 6.93 0.45
N GLY A 206 10.20 6.96 0.23
CA GLY A 206 10.84 7.78 -0.81
C GLY A 206 10.33 7.47 -2.21
N VAL A 207 10.19 6.19 -2.56
CA VAL A 207 9.64 5.77 -3.85
C VAL A 207 8.16 6.14 -3.98
N VAL A 208 7.37 5.93 -2.93
CA VAL A 208 5.94 6.24 -2.93
C VAL A 208 5.69 7.74 -3.09
N THR A 209 6.41 8.58 -2.36
CA THR A 209 6.27 10.04 -2.49
C THR A 209 6.71 10.55 -3.85
N TRP A 210 7.77 9.97 -4.43
CA TRP A 210 8.19 10.29 -5.79
C TRP A 210 7.14 9.89 -6.83
N LEU A 211 6.57 8.69 -6.76
CA LEU A 211 5.50 8.24 -7.65
C LEU A 211 4.24 9.13 -7.57
N ALA A 212 4.00 9.76 -6.43
CA ALA A 212 2.91 10.71 -6.25
C ALA A 212 3.24 12.12 -6.80
N SER A 213 4.46 12.39 -7.21
CA SER A 213 4.89 13.70 -7.73
C SER A 213 4.54 13.88 -9.21
N ASP A 214 4.62 15.14 -9.70
CA ASP A 214 4.46 15.45 -11.12
C ASP A 214 5.59 14.89 -11.95
N ALA A 215 6.80 14.71 -11.40
CA ALA A 215 7.94 14.10 -12.07
C ALA A 215 7.66 12.66 -12.52
N ALA A 216 6.78 11.94 -11.81
CA ALA A 216 6.34 10.60 -12.16
C ALA A 216 5.02 10.57 -12.96
N GLY A 217 4.53 11.72 -13.44
CA GLY A 217 3.20 11.84 -14.06
C GLY A 217 3.00 11.01 -15.34
N TYR A 218 4.07 10.52 -15.96
CA TYR A 218 4.00 9.64 -17.14
C TYR A 218 4.21 8.15 -16.78
N ILE A 219 4.39 7.83 -15.50
CA ILE A 219 4.51 6.46 -15.01
C ILE A 219 3.15 6.00 -14.51
N SER A 220 2.53 5.03 -15.20
CA SER A 220 1.25 4.47 -14.82
C SER A 220 1.14 3.00 -15.25
N GLY A 221 0.58 2.16 -14.39
CA GLY A 221 0.51 0.71 -14.57
C GLY A 221 1.82 -0.02 -14.29
N ALA A 222 2.81 0.68 -13.75
CA ALA A 222 4.12 0.13 -13.42
C ALA A 222 4.08 -0.68 -12.11
N VAL A 223 4.99 -1.64 -12.03
CA VAL A 223 5.35 -2.34 -10.78
C VAL A 223 6.78 -1.96 -10.45
N ILE A 224 6.98 -1.35 -9.30
CA ILE A 224 8.29 -0.86 -8.85
C ILE A 224 8.76 -1.71 -7.66
N PRO A 225 9.68 -2.65 -7.84
CA PRO A 225 10.30 -3.38 -6.74
C PRO A 225 11.15 -2.44 -5.88
N VAL A 226 11.04 -2.58 -4.56
CA VAL A 226 11.90 -1.92 -3.56
C VAL A 226 12.40 -3.02 -2.63
N ASP A 227 13.29 -3.86 -3.15
CA ASP A 227 13.56 -5.18 -2.59
C ASP A 227 15.06 -5.53 -2.52
N GLY A 228 15.95 -4.59 -2.85
CA GLY A 228 17.39 -4.83 -2.85
C GLY A 228 17.86 -5.85 -3.88
N GLY A 229 17.06 -6.08 -4.93
CA GLY A 229 17.33 -7.06 -5.99
C GLY A 229 16.82 -8.47 -5.69
N LEU A 230 16.05 -8.67 -4.60
CA LEU A 230 15.54 -9.99 -4.21
C LEU A 230 14.67 -10.63 -5.30
N GLY A 231 13.82 -9.85 -5.98
CA GLY A 231 12.95 -10.32 -7.04
C GLY A 231 13.59 -10.33 -8.43
N LEU A 232 14.79 -9.76 -8.61
CA LEU A 232 15.56 -9.70 -9.87
C LEU A 232 14.77 -9.21 -11.10
N GLY A 233 13.89 -8.24 -10.90
CA GLY A 233 13.15 -7.58 -11.98
C GLY A 233 12.08 -8.47 -12.63
N HIS A 234 10.86 -8.23 -12.33
CA HIS A 234 9.70 -8.86 -12.96
C HIS A 234 9.02 -7.90 -13.92
#